data_edb19691cea1f1c9bdcaa7606ecab7f7
#
_entry.id   edb19691cea1f1c9bdcaa7606ecab7f7
#
_cell.length_a   1.000
_cell.length_b   1.000
_cell.length_c   1.000
_cell.angle_alpha   90.00
_cell.angle_beta   90.00
_cell.angle_gamma   90.00
#
_symmetry.space_group_name_H-M   'P 1'
#
loop_
_entity.id
_entity.type
_entity.pdbx_description
1 polymer ?
#
loop_
_entity_poly.entity_id
_entity_poly.type
_entity_poly.pdbx_seq_one_letter_code
_entity_poly.pdbx_strand_id
1 'polypeptide(L)'
;MLAGGTVFAAVGPGEASEARIERLITQTRGIDKISQRIDFISAALRGTRYRGYTLIGGPKQREKFVVRDDAFDCVTYCETVLATSLSQDIGEFESTLREIRYRNGIVNWFERNHYFFEWSRNNVANKICREIVLDGSVPLEKTVYWHRELGRRRFSMVVTPSTILLANKDKLAKGDIIGFVTRRPNLDYFHVGFIAFDRAGTLLLRHASLSNYRVLDERMDRFMTKNHVRYVTLLRPEQSAAHKKLRT
;
A
#
# COMPACT_ATOMS: atom_id res chain seq x y z
N MET A 1 -55.48 9.20 0.81
CA MET A 1 -54.07 9.66 0.61
C MET A 1 -53.18 8.67 1.34
N LEU A 2 -52.54 7.78 0.59
CA LEU A 2 -51.56 6.82 1.11
C LEU A 2 -50.18 7.39 0.89
N ALA A 3 -49.49 7.71 1.98
CA ALA A 3 -48.08 8.16 1.94
C ALA A 3 -47.18 6.95 1.65
N GLY A 4 -46.62 6.90 0.46
CA GLY A 4 -45.59 5.95 0.11
C GLY A 4 -44.28 6.28 0.79
N GLY A 5 -43.96 5.54 1.85
CA GLY A 5 -42.66 5.59 2.49
C GLY A 5 -41.62 4.91 1.60
N THR A 6 -40.66 5.67 1.06
CA THR A 6 -39.52 5.13 0.36
C THR A 6 -38.63 4.44 1.39
N VAL A 7 -38.64 3.12 1.40
CA VAL A 7 -37.71 2.31 2.19
C VAL A 7 -36.32 2.42 1.54
N PHE A 8 -35.40 3.20 2.11
CA PHE A 8 -33.99 3.12 1.77
C PHE A 8 -33.47 1.77 2.27
N ALA A 9 -33.17 0.87 1.37
CA ALA A 9 -32.45 -0.35 1.69
C ALA A 9 -31.11 0.04 2.31
N ALA A 10 -30.79 -0.53 3.47
CA ALA A 10 -29.49 -0.34 4.11
C ALA A 10 -28.41 -0.99 3.21
N VAL A 11 -27.54 -0.16 2.63
CA VAL A 11 -26.41 -0.61 1.82
C VAL A 11 -25.49 -1.45 2.70
N GLY A 12 -25.18 -2.68 2.29
CA GLY A 12 -24.27 -3.56 3.02
C GLY A 12 -22.85 -2.96 3.12
N PRO A 13 -22.05 -3.34 4.14
CA PRO A 13 -20.70 -2.79 4.32
C PRO A 13 -19.79 -2.90 3.07
N GLY A 14 -19.96 -3.94 2.26
CA GLY A 14 -19.23 -4.13 0.99
C GLY A 14 -19.62 -3.13 -0.09
N GLU A 15 -20.91 -2.93 -0.33
CA GLU A 15 -21.43 -2.00 -1.34
C GLU A 15 -21.09 -0.54 -1.03
N ALA A 16 -21.04 -0.16 0.25
CA ALA A 16 -20.63 1.18 0.68
C ALA A 16 -19.14 1.42 0.41
N SER A 17 -18.29 0.41 0.61
CA SER A 17 -16.85 0.45 0.31
C SER A 17 -16.58 0.62 -1.17
N GLU A 18 -17.26 -0.14 -2.02
CA GLU A 18 -17.14 -0.04 -3.48
C GLU A 18 -17.52 1.34 -3.99
N ALA A 19 -18.61 1.91 -3.49
CA ALA A 19 -19.08 3.24 -3.89
C ALA A 19 -18.08 4.37 -3.55
N ARG A 20 -17.32 4.25 -2.47
CA ARG A 20 -16.25 5.22 -2.15
C ARG A 20 -15.06 5.06 -3.08
N ILE A 21 -14.62 3.83 -3.33
CA ILE A 21 -13.53 3.53 -4.25
C ILE A 21 -13.87 4.02 -5.66
N GLU A 22 -15.07 3.74 -6.15
CA GLU A 22 -15.54 4.18 -7.47
C GLU A 22 -15.55 5.70 -7.61
N ARG A 23 -15.99 6.43 -6.57
CA ARG A 23 -15.88 7.89 -6.55
C ARG A 23 -14.44 8.38 -6.65
N LEU A 24 -13.51 7.78 -5.94
CA LEU A 24 -12.09 8.14 -5.99
C LEU A 24 -11.49 7.87 -7.37
N ILE A 25 -11.83 6.75 -8.00
CA ILE A 25 -11.44 6.45 -9.39
C ILE A 25 -11.96 7.55 -10.33
N THR A 26 -13.25 7.87 -10.23
CA THR A 26 -13.91 8.89 -11.06
C THR A 26 -13.26 10.26 -10.90
N GLN A 27 -12.96 10.66 -9.66
CA GLN A 27 -12.32 11.95 -9.36
C GLN A 27 -10.90 12.06 -9.91
N THR A 28 -10.24 10.95 -10.18
CA THR A 28 -8.86 10.92 -10.67
C THR A 28 -8.74 10.61 -12.16
N ARG A 29 -9.84 10.41 -12.89
CA ARG A 29 -9.82 10.09 -14.34
C ARG A 29 -9.04 11.10 -15.20
N GLY A 30 -9.13 12.39 -14.89
CA GLY A 30 -8.43 13.46 -15.60
C GLY A 30 -6.99 13.69 -15.14
N ILE A 31 -6.47 12.91 -14.22
CA ILE A 31 -5.09 13.04 -13.72
C ILE A 31 -4.18 12.05 -14.44
N ASP A 32 -3.30 12.51 -15.32
CA ASP A 32 -2.43 11.64 -16.13
C ASP A 32 -1.33 10.95 -15.29
N LYS A 33 -0.71 11.71 -14.38
CA LYS A 33 0.44 11.21 -13.62
C LYS A 33 -0.02 10.31 -12.47
N ILE A 34 0.45 9.05 -12.45
CA ILE A 34 0.16 8.09 -11.38
C ILE A 34 0.52 8.62 -9.98
N SER A 35 1.64 9.34 -9.86
CA SER A 35 2.06 9.95 -8.60
C SER A 35 1.06 10.97 -8.04
N GLN A 36 0.40 11.74 -8.92
CA GLN A 36 -0.63 12.71 -8.53
C GLN A 36 -1.93 12.01 -8.12
N ARG A 37 -2.32 10.93 -8.82
CA ARG A 37 -3.47 10.10 -8.42
C ARG A 37 -3.27 9.48 -7.05
N ILE A 38 -2.08 8.90 -6.81
CA ILE A 38 -1.73 8.32 -5.52
C ILE A 38 -1.76 9.38 -4.42
N ASP A 39 -1.18 10.57 -4.65
CA ASP A 39 -1.20 11.66 -3.66
C ASP A 39 -2.64 12.10 -3.35
N PHE A 40 -3.50 12.24 -4.37
CA PHE A 40 -4.91 12.59 -4.20
C PHE A 40 -5.68 11.52 -3.41
N ILE A 41 -5.63 10.26 -3.85
CA ILE A 41 -6.40 9.15 -3.26
C ILE A 41 -5.92 8.89 -1.83
N SER A 42 -4.60 8.81 -1.63
CA SER A 42 -4.03 8.59 -0.30
C SER A 42 -4.39 9.71 0.67
N ALA A 43 -4.44 10.97 0.21
CA ALA A 43 -4.88 12.11 1.01
C ALA A 43 -6.38 12.06 1.33
N ALA A 44 -7.23 11.66 0.39
CA ALA A 44 -8.68 11.52 0.57
C ALA A 44 -9.05 10.43 1.59
N LEU A 45 -8.16 9.47 1.81
CA LEU A 45 -8.33 8.40 2.80
C LEU A 45 -7.78 8.75 4.20
N ARG A 46 -7.23 9.97 4.42
CA ARG A 46 -6.82 10.41 5.76
C ARG A 46 -8.01 10.44 6.72
N GLY A 47 -7.75 10.09 7.97
CA GLY A 47 -8.79 9.92 8.99
C GLY A 47 -9.44 8.54 9.01
N THR A 48 -9.31 7.71 7.97
CA THR A 48 -9.80 6.33 7.97
C THR A 48 -9.13 5.54 9.11
N ARG A 49 -9.89 4.70 9.79
CA ARG A 49 -9.45 3.96 10.99
C ARG A 49 -8.30 3.00 10.66
N TYR A 50 -7.38 2.85 11.61
CA TYR A 50 -6.44 1.72 11.60
C TYR A 50 -7.12 0.47 12.14
N ARG A 51 -6.95 -0.65 11.44
CA ARG A 51 -7.35 -1.97 11.93
C ARG A 51 -6.41 -3.03 11.36
N GLY A 52 -5.74 -3.76 12.26
CA GLY A 52 -4.96 -4.94 11.86
C GLY A 52 -5.83 -6.17 11.62
N TYR A 53 -5.25 -7.16 10.94
CA TYR A 53 -5.89 -8.46 10.71
C TYR A 53 -7.24 -8.38 9.98
N THR A 54 -7.34 -7.51 8.97
CA THR A 54 -8.58 -7.32 8.19
C THR A 54 -8.77 -8.36 7.10
N LEU A 55 -7.71 -9.07 6.70
CA LEU A 55 -7.76 -10.14 5.70
C LEU A 55 -8.23 -11.45 6.34
N ILE A 56 -9.02 -12.21 5.59
CA ILE A 56 -9.67 -13.44 6.07
C ILE A 56 -9.10 -14.63 5.32
N GLY A 57 -8.47 -15.55 6.04
CA GLY A 57 -7.89 -16.77 5.53
C GLY A 57 -6.76 -17.28 6.41
N GLY A 58 -6.33 -18.51 6.17
CA GLY A 58 -5.27 -19.15 6.93
C GLY A 58 -4.85 -20.46 6.29
N PRO A 59 -3.80 -21.14 6.80
CA PRO A 59 -3.32 -22.42 6.24
C PRO A 59 -4.40 -23.52 6.20
N LYS A 60 -5.36 -23.46 7.14
CA LYS A 60 -6.48 -24.38 7.26
C LYS A 60 -7.85 -23.71 7.07
N GLN A 61 -7.85 -22.42 6.71
CA GLN A 61 -9.07 -21.64 6.48
C GLN A 61 -9.03 -21.09 5.05
N ARG A 62 -10.13 -21.28 4.31
CA ARG A 62 -10.26 -20.76 2.95
C ARG A 62 -10.00 -19.25 2.93
N GLU A 63 -9.12 -18.81 2.05
CA GLU A 63 -8.86 -17.40 1.78
C GLU A 63 -10.10 -16.75 1.17
N LYS A 64 -10.44 -15.56 1.67
CA LYS A 64 -11.47 -14.70 1.09
C LYS A 64 -10.83 -13.43 0.54
N PHE A 65 -11.21 -13.05 -0.66
CA PHE A 65 -10.85 -11.74 -1.19
C PHE A 65 -11.63 -10.67 -0.43
N VAL A 66 -10.90 -9.77 0.23
CA VAL A 66 -11.49 -8.71 1.07
C VAL A 66 -11.21 -7.36 0.44
N VAL A 67 -12.27 -6.60 0.16
CA VAL A 67 -12.24 -5.18 -0.21
C VAL A 67 -12.75 -4.36 0.97
N ARG A 68 -12.01 -3.32 1.38
CA ARG A 68 -12.38 -2.41 2.46
C ARG A 68 -11.87 -1.00 2.18
N ASP A 69 -12.63 -0.01 2.63
CA ASP A 69 -12.26 1.41 2.61
C ASP A 69 -12.50 2.11 3.95
N ASP A 70 -13.10 1.39 4.91
CA ASP A 70 -13.49 1.88 6.25
C ASP A 70 -12.40 1.72 7.31
N ALA A 71 -11.44 0.80 7.08
CA ALA A 71 -10.32 0.56 7.98
C ALA A 71 -9.15 -0.14 7.26
N PHE A 72 -7.92 0.22 7.63
CA PHE A 72 -6.69 -0.29 7.04
C PHE A 72 -5.64 -0.64 8.09
N ASP A 73 -4.81 -1.64 7.82
CA ASP A 73 -3.44 -1.67 8.29
C ASP A 73 -2.51 -0.96 7.28
N CYS A 74 -1.20 -0.92 7.57
CA CYS A 74 -0.25 -0.19 6.74
C CYS A 74 -0.12 -0.78 5.32
N VAL A 75 -0.23 -2.10 5.16
CA VAL A 75 -0.11 -2.77 3.86
C VAL A 75 -1.39 -2.64 3.06
N THR A 76 -2.54 -2.97 3.65
CA THR A 76 -3.85 -2.89 2.99
C THR A 76 -4.20 -1.46 2.57
N TYR A 77 -3.72 -0.45 3.30
CA TYR A 77 -3.80 0.95 2.88
C TYR A 77 -3.03 1.20 1.58
N CYS A 78 -1.77 0.76 1.51
CA CYS A 78 -0.95 0.91 0.31
C CYS A 78 -1.54 0.14 -0.88
N GLU A 79 -2.03 -1.07 -0.67
CA GLU A 79 -2.67 -1.89 -1.70
C GLU A 79 -3.91 -1.22 -2.28
N THR A 80 -4.81 -0.73 -1.40
CA THR A 80 -6.05 -0.08 -1.83
C THR A 80 -5.77 1.22 -2.59
N VAL A 81 -4.87 2.09 -2.09
CA VAL A 81 -4.49 3.32 -2.77
C VAL A 81 -3.89 3.01 -4.15
N LEU A 82 -2.97 2.05 -4.21
CA LEU A 82 -2.28 1.69 -5.45
C LEU A 82 -3.26 1.11 -6.48
N ALA A 83 -4.11 0.16 -6.08
CA ALA A 83 -5.13 -0.43 -6.93
C ALA A 83 -6.10 0.64 -7.47
N THR A 84 -6.65 1.50 -6.58
CA THR A 84 -7.55 2.59 -6.97
C THR A 84 -6.89 3.56 -7.96
N SER A 85 -5.59 3.85 -7.76
CA SER A 85 -4.84 4.77 -8.63
C SER A 85 -4.57 4.23 -10.02
N LEU A 86 -4.53 2.92 -10.17
CA LEU A 86 -4.25 2.23 -11.44
C LEU A 86 -5.51 1.92 -12.24
N SER A 87 -6.68 1.90 -11.60
CA SER A 87 -7.94 1.42 -12.17
C SER A 87 -8.81 2.54 -12.75
N GLN A 88 -9.71 2.18 -13.66
CA GLN A 88 -10.68 3.06 -14.31
C GLN A 88 -12.12 2.83 -13.83
N ASP A 89 -12.39 1.64 -13.31
CA ASP A 89 -13.67 1.23 -12.74
C ASP A 89 -13.47 0.23 -11.59
N ILE A 90 -14.56 -0.20 -10.98
CA ILE A 90 -14.53 -1.09 -9.83
C ILE A 90 -14.09 -2.52 -10.18
N GLY A 91 -14.41 -3.01 -11.37
CA GLY A 91 -13.99 -4.34 -11.83
C GLY A 91 -12.48 -4.40 -12.06
N GLU A 92 -11.91 -3.36 -12.67
CA GLU A 92 -10.46 -3.23 -12.83
C GLU A 92 -9.77 -3.04 -11.47
N PHE A 93 -10.37 -2.30 -10.53
CA PHE A 93 -9.86 -2.17 -9.17
C PHE A 93 -9.74 -3.52 -8.47
N GLU A 94 -10.77 -4.37 -8.53
CA GLU A 94 -10.71 -5.68 -7.89
C GLU A 94 -9.65 -6.58 -8.50
N SER A 95 -9.53 -6.63 -9.83
CA SER A 95 -8.51 -7.42 -10.51
C SER A 95 -7.11 -6.93 -10.17
N THR A 96 -6.89 -5.62 -10.20
CA THR A 96 -5.62 -4.98 -9.83
C THR A 96 -5.25 -5.23 -8.37
N LEU A 97 -6.23 -5.15 -7.45
CA LEU A 97 -5.99 -5.44 -6.03
C LEU A 97 -5.60 -6.91 -5.80
N ARG A 98 -6.18 -7.86 -6.57
CA ARG A 98 -5.76 -9.27 -6.53
C ARG A 98 -4.30 -9.44 -7.00
N GLU A 99 -3.92 -8.81 -8.10
CA GLU A 99 -2.55 -8.84 -8.63
C GLU A 99 -1.52 -8.25 -7.66
N ILE A 100 -1.88 -7.16 -6.97
CA ILE A 100 -1.02 -6.51 -5.97
C ILE A 100 -0.85 -7.39 -4.73
N ARG A 101 -1.93 -7.98 -4.23
CA ARG A 101 -1.98 -8.70 -2.96
C ARG A 101 -1.51 -10.13 -3.04
N TYR A 102 -1.77 -10.79 -4.16
CA TYR A 102 -1.53 -12.22 -4.35
C TYR A 102 -0.58 -12.46 -5.51
N ARG A 103 0.30 -13.45 -5.37
CA ARG A 103 1.13 -13.92 -6.47
C ARG A 103 0.22 -14.45 -7.58
N ASN A 104 0.44 -13.97 -8.81
CA ASN A 104 -0.38 -14.29 -9.98
C ASN A 104 -1.88 -13.99 -9.83
N GLY A 105 -2.28 -13.11 -8.91
CA GLY A 105 -3.68 -12.76 -8.66
C GLY A 105 -4.53 -13.88 -8.05
N ILE A 106 -3.92 -15.00 -7.62
CA ILE A 106 -4.62 -16.20 -7.13
C ILE A 106 -5.03 -16.00 -5.67
N VAL A 107 -6.34 -15.94 -5.40
CA VAL A 107 -6.90 -15.78 -4.06
C VAL A 107 -6.73 -17.09 -3.27
N ASN A 108 -5.59 -17.20 -2.64
CA ASN A 108 -5.20 -18.35 -1.80
C ASN A 108 -4.23 -17.85 -0.72
N TRP A 109 -4.34 -18.39 0.51
CA TRP A 109 -3.49 -17.97 1.60
C TRP A 109 -1.99 -18.19 1.32
N PHE A 110 -1.60 -19.28 0.66
CA PHE A 110 -0.21 -19.56 0.30
C PHE A 110 0.31 -18.67 -0.85
N GLU A 111 -0.60 -18.05 -1.64
CA GLU A 111 -0.28 -17.11 -2.71
C GLU A 111 -0.33 -15.65 -2.24
N ARG A 112 -0.84 -15.36 -1.04
CA ARG A 112 -0.81 -14.04 -0.46
C ARG A 112 0.63 -13.59 -0.17
N ASN A 113 0.98 -12.38 -0.51
CA ASN A 113 2.27 -11.79 -0.21
C ASN A 113 2.37 -11.49 1.30
N HIS A 114 2.81 -12.48 2.09
CA HIS A 114 2.87 -12.37 3.55
C HIS A 114 4.00 -11.48 4.06
N TYR A 115 5.06 -11.35 3.29
CA TYR A 115 6.20 -10.50 3.56
C TYR A 115 6.20 -9.31 2.60
N PHE A 116 6.50 -8.12 3.10
CA PHE A 116 6.55 -6.93 2.24
C PHE A 116 7.67 -7.02 1.19
N PHE A 117 8.72 -7.77 1.46
CA PHE A 117 9.74 -8.08 0.46
C PHE A 117 9.17 -8.86 -0.73
N GLU A 118 8.38 -9.92 -0.47
CA GLU A 118 7.72 -10.70 -1.52
C GLU A 118 6.70 -9.81 -2.27
N TRP A 119 5.93 -9.02 -1.53
CA TRP A 119 5.01 -8.04 -2.08
C TRP A 119 5.73 -7.06 -3.04
N SER A 120 6.85 -6.51 -2.62
CA SER A 120 7.65 -5.59 -3.43
C SER A 120 8.15 -6.25 -4.71
N ARG A 121 8.74 -7.44 -4.61
CA ARG A 121 9.27 -8.17 -5.76
C ARG A 121 8.19 -8.55 -6.76
N ASN A 122 7.04 -9.04 -6.30
CA ASN A 122 5.94 -9.38 -7.19
C ASN A 122 5.39 -8.15 -7.91
N ASN A 123 5.23 -7.03 -7.20
CA ASN A 123 4.75 -5.79 -7.82
C ASN A 123 5.78 -5.16 -8.78
N VAL A 124 7.06 -5.36 -8.56
CA VAL A 124 8.11 -4.97 -9.52
C VAL A 124 8.09 -5.90 -10.75
N ALA A 125 7.99 -7.21 -10.56
CA ALA A 125 7.90 -8.18 -11.66
C ALA A 125 6.67 -7.93 -12.55
N ASN A 126 5.54 -7.57 -11.94
CA ASN A 126 4.29 -7.21 -12.63
C ASN A 126 4.29 -5.78 -13.22
N LYS A 127 5.40 -5.04 -13.12
CA LYS A 127 5.54 -3.65 -13.61
C LYS A 127 4.52 -2.67 -13.00
N ILE A 128 4.05 -2.95 -11.81
CA ILE A 128 3.20 -2.07 -10.99
C ILE A 128 4.07 -1.02 -10.29
N CYS A 129 5.28 -1.42 -9.90
CA CYS A 129 6.28 -0.56 -9.29
C CYS A 129 7.65 -0.84 -9.90
N ARG A 130 8.59 0.11 -9.71
CA ARG A 130 10.04 -0.14 -9.84
C ARG A 130 10.77 0.22 -8.57
N GLU A 131 11.89 -0.40 -8.32
CA GLU A 131 12.74 -0.05 -7.19
C GLU A 131 13.41 1.32 -7.41
N ILE A 132 13.59 2.07 -6.33
CA ILE A 132 14.41 3.27 -6.27
C ILE A 132 15.62 2.93 -5.40
N VAL A 133 16.80 2.97 -6.00
CA VAL A 133 18.08 2.79 -5.33
C VAL A 133 18.80 4.15 -5.30
N LEU A 134 19.07 4.66 -4.10
CA LEU A 134 19.84 5.89 -3.91
C LEU A 134 21.33 5.58 -3.78
N ASP A 135 22.17 6.53 -4.17
CA ASP A 135 23.62 6.41 -3.97
C ASP A 135 23.93 6.26 -2.49
N GLY A 136 24.73 5.26 -2.13
CA GLY A 136 24.99 4.89 -0.73
C GLY A 136 24.00 3.83 -0.16
N SER A 137 23.10 3.29 -0.99
CA SER A 137 22.35 2.08 -0.63
C SER A 137 23.27 0.87 -0.55
N VAL A 138 22.94 -0.08 0.33
CA VAL A 138 23.78 -1.25 0.63
C VAL A 138 22.99 -2.55 0.54
N PRO A 139 23.64 -3.68 0.21
CA PRO A 139 23.00 -4.98 0.26
C PRO A 139 22.71 -5.38 1.71
N LEU A 140 21.59 -6.03 1.93
CA LEU A 140 21.18 -6.60 3.20
C LEU A 140 20.59 -8.00 2.99
N GLU A 141 21.10 -8.97 3.73
CA GLU A 141 20.48 -10.29 3.80
C GLU A 141 19.68 -10.44 5.08
N LYS A 142 18.51 -11.05 4.98
CA LYS A 142 17.63 -11.29 6.11
C LYS A 142 16.96 -12.65 5.99
N THR A 143 17.00 -13.42 7.07
CA THR A 143 16.21 -14.64 7.20
C THR A 143 15.04 -14.35 8.12
N VAL A 144 13.82 -14.68 7.67
CA VAL A 144 12.59 -14.45 8.41
C VAL A 144 11.83 -15.76 8.59
N TYR A 145 11.05 -15.83 9.66
CA TYR A 145 10.20 -16.95 9.99
C TYR A 145 8.95 -16.45 10.72
N TRP A 146 7.94 -16.06 9.96
CA TRP A 146 6.71 -15.51 10.52
C TRP A 146 5.69 -16.60 10.87
N HIS A 147 5.54 -17.62 10.00
CA HIS A 147 4.56 -18.67 10.18
C HIS A 147 5.14 -20.03 9.78
N ARG A 148 4.82 -21.09 10.57
CA ARG A 148 5.34 -22.44 10.35
C ARG A 148 5.09 -22.96 8.94
N GLU A 149 3.89 -22.79 8.41
CA GLU A 149 3.49 -23.27 7.09
C GLU A 149 4.19 -22.56 5.92
N LEU A 150 4.70 -21.35 6.14
CA LEU A 150 5.48 -20.60 5.14
C LEU A 150 6.97 -20.98 5.18
N GLY A 151 7.42 -21.64 6.26
CA GLY A 151 8.81 -21.98 6.46
C GLY A 151 9.72 -20.77 6.65
N ARG A 152 11.03 -21.03 6.66
CA ARG A 152 12.05 -19.98 6.67
C ARG A 152 12.22 -19.40 5.27
N ARG A 153 12.33 -18.05 5.18
CA ARG A 153 12.59 -17.31 3.95
C ARG A 153 13.89 -16.53 4.11
N ARG A 154 14.79 -16.65 3.14
CA ARG A 154 16.00 -15.82 3.06
C ARG A 154 15.80 -14.79 1.95
N PHE A 155 15.95 -13.53 2.31
CA PHE A 155 15.82 -12.40 1.40
C PHE A 155 17.17 -11.70 1.24
N SER A 156 17.51 -11.37 0.00
CA SER A 156 18.60 -10.45 -0.34
C SER A 156 17.97 -9.21 -0.96
N MET A 157 18.17 -8.05 -0.36
CA MET A 157 17.57 -6.79 -0.75
C MET A 157 18.59 -5.66 -0.72
N VAL A 158 18.37 -4.64 -1.54
CA VAL A 158 19.13 -3.38 -1.47
C VAL A 158 18.36 -2.44 -0.57
N VAL A 159 19.02 -1.90 0.45
CA VAL A 159 18.39 -1.01 1.44
C VAL A 159 19.11 0.33 1.49
N THR A 160 18.37 1.40 1.70
CA THR A 160 18.89 2.75 1.84
C THR A 160 19.01 3.11 3.33
N PRO A 161 20.20 3.52 3.82
CA PRO A 161 20.32 4.08 5.16
C PRO A 161 19.42 5.28 5.37
N SER A 162 18.84 5.42 6.57
CA SER A 162 17.91 6.52 6.88
C SER A 162 18.53 7.91 6.70
N THR A 163 19.81 8.06 6.98
CA THR A 163 20.56 9.31 6.76
C THR A 163 20.68 9.66 5.28
N ILE A 164 20.90 8.67 4.42
CA ILE A 164 20.95 8.83 2.95
C ILE A 164 19.58 9.26 2.43
N LEU A 165 18.50 8.62 2.90
CA LEU A 165 17.13 9.01 2.51
C LEU A 165 16.86 10.49 2.79
N LEU A 166 17.13 10.94 4.02
CA LEU A 166 16.87 12.33 4.43
C LEU A 166 17.73 13.35 3.68
N ALA A 167 18.96 12.99 3.34
CA ALA A 167 19.86 13.83 2.54
C ALA A 167 19.46 13.93 1.05
N ASN A 168 18.71 12.95 0.52
CA ASN A 168 18.33 12.87 -0.90
C ASN A 168 16.81 12.99 -1.10
N LYS A 169 16.11 13.79 -0.27
CA LYS A 169 14.67 13.98 -0.37
C LYS A 169 14.19 14.53 -1.73
N ASP A 170 15.03 15.22 -2.44
CA ASP A 170 14.82 15.78 -3.78
C ASP A 170 14.69 14.69 -4.87
N LYS A 171 15.25 13.50 -4.65
CA LYS A 171 15.12 12.33 -5.53
C LYS A 171 13.79 11.57 -5.32
N LEU A 172 13.03 11.90 -4.27
CA LEU A 172 11.76 11.27 -3.93
C LEU A 172 10.59 12.00 -4.60
N ALA A 173 9.55 11.27 -4.95
CA ALA A 173 8.32 11.82 -5.46
C ALA A 173 7.14 11.53 -4.51
N LYS A 174 6.12 12.40 -4.54
CA LYS A 174 4.83 12.08 -3.92
C LYS A 174 4.30 10.76 -4.48
N GLY A 175 3.80 9.91 -3.60
CA GLY A 175 3.28 8.61 -3.98
C GLY A 175 4.34 7.50 -4.12
N ASP A 176 5.63 7.79 -3.93
CA ASP A 176 6.61 6.72 -3.74
C ASP A 176 6.26 5.92 -2.48
N ILE A 177 6.39 4.60 -2.54
CA ILE A 177 6.14 3.71 -1.41
C ILE A 177 7.45 3.53 -0.65
N ILE A 178 7.38 3.66 0.68
CA ILE A 178 8.51 3.44 1.57
C ILE A 178 8.24 2.28 2.51
N GLY A 179 9.16 1.33 2.57
CA GLY A 179 9.16 0.23 3.53
C GLY A 179 10.26 0.42 4.57
N PHE A 180 9.92 0.26 5.85
CA PHE A 180 10.82 0.41 6.98
C PHE A 180 11.30 -0.96 7.45
N VAL A 181 12.57 -1.27 7.18
CA VAL A 181 13.18 -2.57 7.49
C VAL A 181 13.31 -2.73 9.00
N THR A 182 12.88 -3.87 9.53
CA THR A 182 12.97 -4.14 10.97
C THR A 182 14.22 -4.96 11.33
N ARG A 183 14.68 -4.81 12.58
CA ARG A 183 15.74 -5.65 13.19
C ARG A 183 15.18 -6.94 13.77
N ARG A 184 13.87 -7.08 13.91
CA ARG A 184 13.22 -8.30 14.46
C ARG A 184 13.53 -9.51 13.58
N PRO A 185 13.88 -10.68 14.16
CA PRO A 185 14.36 -11.82 13.37
C PRO A 185 13.27 -12.50 12.51
N ASN A 186 12.01 -12.36 12.86
CA ASN A 186 10.89 -13.06 12.20
C ASN A 186 10.05 -12.17 11.29
N LEU A 187 10.47 -10.94 11.05
CA LEU A 187 9.76 -9.98 10.20
C LEU A 187 10.78 -9.26 9.31
N ASP A 188 10.40 -8.97 8.08
CA ASP A 188 11.23 -8.22 7.13
C ASP A 188 11.09 -6.70 7.32
N TYR A 189 9.85 -6.20 7.36
CA TYR A 189 9.53 -4.79 7.57
C TYR A 189 8.58 -4.66 8.75
N PHE A 190 8.68 -3.55 9.50
CA PHE A 190 7.73 -3.29 10.57
C PHE A 190 6.64 -2.30 10.16
N HIS A 191 6.84 -1.56 9.07
CA HIS A 191 5.88 -0.57 8.60
C HIS A 191 6.09 -0.19 7.14
N VAL A 192 5.02 0.31 6.50
CA VAL A 192 5.03 0.83 5.12
C VAL A 192 4.09 2.04 5.01
N GLY A 193 4.31 2.87 3.99
CA GLY A 193 3.47 4.02 3.69
C GLY A 193 3.89 4.72 2.41
N PHE A 194 3.35 5.90 2.16
CA PHE A 194 3.68 6.73 1.01
C PHE A 194 4.52 7.94 1.41
N ILE A 195 5.40 8.33 0.50
CA ILE A 195 6.06 9.62 0.54
C ILE A 195 5.04 10.71 0.19
N ALA A 196 4.97 11.73 1.03
CA ALA A 196 4.21 12.93 0.79
C ALA A 196 5.05 14.17 1.15
N PHE A 197 4.61 15.35 0.73
CA PHE A 197 5.24 16.62 1.06
C PHE A 197 4.15 17.63 1.46
N ASP A 198 4.41 18.44 2.47
CA ASP A 198 3.58 19.58 2.80
C ASP A 198 3.82 20.75 1.82
N ARG A 199 3.11 21.87 2.05
CA ARG A 199 3.26 23.10 1.21
C ARG A 199 4.64 23.75 1.34
N ALA A 200 5.33 23.52 2.44
CA ALA A 200 6.69 24.02 2.69
C ALA A 200 7.79 23.07 2.15
N GLY A 201 7.41 21.96 1.51
CA GLY A 201 8.35 20.95 1.02
C GLY A 201 8.92 20.05 2.12
N THR A 202 8.28 19.97 3.30
CA THR A 202 8.66 19.04 4.35
C THR A 202 8.33 17.63 3.94
N LEU A 203 9.28 16.71 4.09
CA LEU A 203 9.07 15.29 3.81
C LEU A 203 8.16 14.66 4.86
N LEU A 204 7.05 14.08 4.42
CA LEU A 204 6.04 13.43 5.23
C LEU A 204 5.94 11.94 4.89
N LEU A 205 5.58 11.15 5.90
CA LEU A 205 5.08 9.80 5.76
C LEU A 205 3.55 9.83 5.84
N ARG A 206 2.87 9.43 4.78
CA ARG A 206 1.42 9.20 4.79
C ARG A 206 1.14 7.72 4.96
N HIS A 207 0.52 7.34 6.07
CA HIS A 207 0.38 5.94 6.44
C HIS A 207 -0.84 5.64 7.32
N ALA A 208 -1.26 4.38 7.36
CA ALA A 208 -2.18 3.91 8.38
C ALA A 208 -1.39 3.63 9.67
N SER A 209 -1.55 4.48 10.67
CA SER A 209 -0.79 4.49 11.91
C SER A 209 -1.47 3.68 13.00
N LEU A 210 -0.80 2.62 13.48
CA LEU A 210 -1.27 1.86 14.64
C LEU A 210 -1.32 2.73 15.91
N SER A 211 -0.31 3.56 16.14
CA SER A 211 -0.23 4.40 17.34
C SER A 211 -1.24 5.54 17.38
N ASN A 212 -1.70 5.99 16.21
CA ASN A 212 -2.70 7.06 16.09
C ASN A 212 -4.10 6.52 15.68
N TYR A 213 -4.25 5.21 15.50
CA TYR A 213 -5.48 4.50 15.15
C TYR A 213 -6.16 5.01 13.87
N ARG A 214 -5.43 5.63 12.96
CA ARG A 214 -5.96 6.20 11.70
C ARG A 214 -4.88 6.43 10.64
N VAL A 215 -5.33 6.67 9.43
CA VAL A 215 -4.48 7.19 8.33
C VAL A 215 -4.19 8.67 8.59
N LEU A 216 -2.91 9.05 8.51
CA LEU A 216 -2.47 10.43 8.72
C LEU A 216 -1.14 10.73 8.03
N ASP A 217 -0.77 12.00 8.00
CA ASP A 217 0.56 12.47 7.62
C ASP A 217 1.39 12.73 8.88
N GLU A 218 2.59 12.15 8.95
CA GLU A 218 3.58 12.37 10.02
C GLU A 218 4.90 12.84 9.41
N ARG A 219 5.63 13.72 10.09
CA ARG A 219 6.97 14.13 9.63
C ARG A 219 7.88 12.91 9.58
N MET A 220 8.53 12.70 8.44
CA MET A 220 9.40 11.55 8.20
C MET A 220 10.55 11.47 9.21
N ASP A 221 11.21 12.59 9.47
CA ASP A 221 12.33 12.67 10.42
C ASP A 221 11.91 12.27 11.83
N ARG A 222 10.74 12.73 12.30
CA ARG A 222 10.18 12.37 13.62
C ARG A 222 9.82 10.89 13.70
N PHE A 223 9.15 10.37 12.66
CA PHE A 223 8.81 8.95 12.58
C PHE A 223 10.06 8.07 12.64
N MET A 224 11.08 8.41 11.88
CA MET A 224 12.32 7.64 11.80
C MET A 224 13.10 7.66 13.11
N THR A 225 13.21 8.82 13.76
CA THR A 225 13.86 8.97 15.07
C THR A 225 13.12 8.17 16.14
N LYS A 226 11.80 8.34 16.25
CA LYS A 226 10.96 7.65 17.24
C LYS A 226 11.05 6.12 17.13
N ASN A 227 11.14 5.60 15.90
CA ASN A 227 11.15 4.16 15.63
C ASN A 227 12.56 3.59 15.41
N HIS A 228 13.62 4.38 15.66
CA HIS A 228 15.02 3.97 15.47
C HIS A 228 15.29 3.32 14.13
N VAL A 229 14.74 3.92 13.05
CA VAL A 229 14.86 3.41 11.68
C VAL A 229 16.30 3.47 11.20
N ARG A 230 16.85 2.34 10.78
CA ARG A 230 18.20 2.26 10.19
C ARG A 230 18.15 2.21 8.67
N TYR A 231 17.25 1.43 8.13
CA TYR A 231 17.17 1.13 6.70
C TYR A 231 15.74 1.20 6.19
N VAL A 232 15.62 1.66 4.96
CA VAL A 232 14.37 1.68 4.22
C VAL A 232 14.56 1.08 2.83
N THR A 233 13.47 0.67 2.20
CA THR A 233 13.40 0.41 0.75
C THR A 233 12.40 1.35 0.12
N LEU A 234 12.57 1.64 -1.16
CA LEU A 234 11.74 2.59 -1.89
C LEU A 234 11.25 1.95 -3.18
N LEU A 235 9.97 2.14 -3.46
CA LEU A 235 9.35 1.73 -4.72
C LEU A 235 8.64 2.93 -5.34
N ARG A 236 8.77 3.10 -6.65
CA ARG A 236 8.00 4.08 -7.41
C ARG A 236 6.92 3.37 -8.21
N PRO A 237 5.64 3.64 -7.94
CA PRO A 237 4.55 3.14 -8.75
C PRO A 237 4.65 3.60 -10.19
N GLU A 238 4.33 2.70 -11.11
CA GLU A 238 4.36 2.93 -12.54
C GLU A 238 3.00 2.59 -13.16
N GLN A 239 2.63 3.33 -14.18
CA GLN A 239 1.49 2.98 -15.00
C GLN A 239 1.97 2.03 -16.09
N SER A 240 1.64 0.74 -15.99
CA SER A 240 2.02 -0.24 -17.00
C SER A 240 1.38 0.10 -18.36
N ALA A 241 1.99 -0.38 -19.46
CA ALA A 241 1.43 -0.22 -20.82
C ALA A 241 0.05 -0.88 -20.95
N ALA A 242 -0.24 -1.94 -20.19
CA ALA A 242 -1.56 -2.58 -20.15
C ALA A 242 -2.62 -1.63 -19.58
N HIS A 243 -2.32 -0.94 -18.49
CA HIS A 243 -3.21 0.07 -17.90
C HIS A 243 -3.32 1.37 -18.72
N LYS A 244 -2.37 1.63 -19.65
CA LYS A 244 -2.45 2.77 -20.58
C LYS A 244 -3.40 2.52 -21.75
N LYS A 245 -3.44 1.30 -22.30
CA LYS A 245 -4.29 0.96 -23.46
C LYS A 245 -5.79 1.07 -23.19
N LEU A 246 -6.21 1.02 -21.95
CA LEU A 246 -7.62 1.12 -21.55
C LEU A 246 -8.10 2.58 -21.38
N ARG A 247 -7.22 3.58 -21.55
CA ARG A 247 -7.51 5.02 -21.35
C ARG A 247 -7.65 5.81 -22.66
N THR A 248 -7.44 5.18 -23.81
CA THR A 248 -7.67 5.74 -25.15
C THR A 248 -8.96 5.18 -25.73
#